data_c265fbe8a21bb860852b4909ca8ee75c
#
_entry.id   c265fbe8a21bb860852b4909ca8ee75c
#
_cell.length_a   1.000
_cell.length_b   1.000
_cell.length_c   1.000
_cell.angle_alpha   90.00
_cell.angle_beta   90.00
_cell.angle_gamma   90.00
#
_symmetry.space_group_name_H-M   'P 1'
#
loop_
_entity.id
_entity.type
_entity.pdbx_description
1 polymer ?
#
loop_
_entity_poly.entity_id
_entity_poly.type
_entity_poly.pdbx_seq_one_letter_code
_entity_poly.pdbx_strand_id
1 'polypeptide(L)'
;MAQNNLELMRTLDDAWNAQDWETFEKRHSRGTAVFWPGQTEPTRGRDNHKAESIEFFKTFPDNHLINHPYKVEIAQGEWTCTVADFTGTMRGPMKGSDGKMIVPTNKKFHIEFCTVARWKNGEIVEEKLFYDLVGLLKQIGVM
;
A
#
# COMPACT_ATOMS: atom_id res chain seq x y z
N MET A 1 -7.92 -18.96 9.11
CA MET A 1 -9.24 -18.46 9.51
C MET A 1 -9.35 -17.00 9.17
N ALA A 2 -10.53 -16.59 8.67
CA ALA A 2 -10.76 -15.21 8.24
C ALA A 2 -10.48 -14.18 9.34
N GLN A 3 -10.84 -14.48 10.60
CA GLN A 3 -10.62 -13.60 11.74
C GLN A 3 -9.12 -13.33 11.97
N ASN A 4 -8.31 -14.40 11.87
CA ASN A 4 -6.86 -14.27 12.03
C ASN A 4 -6.25 -13.45 10.90
N ASN A 5 -6.79 -13.58 9.69
CA ASN A 5 -6.29 -12.84 8.54
C ASN A 5 -6.50 -11.33 8.69
N LEU A 6 -7.62 -10.89 9.30
CA LEU A 6 -7.82 -9.48 9.61
C LEU A 6 -6.80 -8.98 10.63
N GLU A 7 -6.49 -9.76 11.65
CA GLU A 7 -5.43 -9.40 12.61
C GLU A 7 -4.07 -9.30 11.93
N LEU A 8 -3.77 -10.27 11.05
CA LEU A 8 -2.52 -10.24 10.30
C LEU A 8 -2.45 -9.02 9.38
N MET A 9 -3.56 -8.66 8.74
CA MET A 9 -3.64 -7.45 7.92
C MET A 9 -3.36 -6.20 8.75
N ARG A 10 -3.91 -6.13 9.96
CA ARG A 10 -3.68 -5.00 10.87
C ARG A 10 -2.20 -4.89 11.22
N THR A 11 -1.53 -6.02 11.51
CA THR A 11 -0.09 -6.04 11.80
C THR A 11 0.75 -5.64 10.59
N LEU A 12 0.29 -5.96 9.38
CA LEU A 12 0.98 -5.57 8.16
C LEU A 12 0.95 -4.04 7.98
N ASP A 13 -0.22 -3.42 8.18
CA ASP A 13 -0.32 -1.96 8.05
C ASP A 13 0.40 -1.24 9.19
N ASP A 14 0.45 -1.82 10.39
CA ASP A 14 1.32 -1.31 11.46
C ASP A 14 2.79 -1.34 11.03
N ALA A 15 3.21 -2.44 10.40
CA ALA A 15 4.58 -2.59 9.89
C ALA A 15 4.88 -1.59 8.77
N TRP A 16 3.92 -1.37 7.87
CA TRP A 16 4.04 -0.35 6.83
C TRP A 16 4.29 1.02 7.45
N ASN A 17 3.42 1.42 8.38
CA ASN A 17 3.52 2.73 9.03
C ASN A 17 4.85 2.91 9.76
N ALA A 18 5.39 1.84 10.35
CA ALA A 18 6.65 1.85 11.08
C ALA A 18 7.86 1.59 10.20
N GLN A 19 7.66 1.29 8.92
CA GLN A 19 8.72 0.84 8.02
C GLN A 19 9.45 -0.38 8.58
N ASP A 20 8.71 -1.27 9.21
CA ASP A 20 9.21 -2.54 9.72
C ASP A 20 9.20 -3.56 8.58
N TRP A 21 10.28 -3.55 7.79
CA TRP A 21 10.36 -4.38 6.60
C TRP A 21 10.49 -5.87 6.90
N GLU A 22 10.95 -6.22 8.08
CA GLU A 22 11.00 -7.63 8.50
C GLU A 22 9.60 -8.21 8.64
N THR A 23 8.69 -7.52 9.34
CA THR A 23 7.31 -7.96 9.47
C THR A 23 6.59 -7.88 8.12
N PHE A 24 6.85 -6.83 7.33
CA PHE A 24 6.31 -6.71 5.98
C PHE A 24 6.64 -7.96 5.15
N GLU A 25 7.88 -8.42 5.18
CA GLU A 25 8.28 -9.63 4.46
C GLU A 25 7.57 -10.87 5.00
N LYS A 26 7.42 -10.99 6.31
CA LYS A 26 6.73 -12.13 6.92
C LYS A 26 5.28 -12.26 6.49
N ARG A 27 4.64 -11.15 6.16
CA ARG A 27 3.23 -11.13 5.78
C ARG A 27 2.99 -11.39 4.29
N HIS A 28 4.05 -11.45 3.50
CA HIS A 28 3.94 -11.68 2.06
C HIS A 28 4.63 -12.98 1.68
N SER A 29 3.99 -13.78 0.82
CA SER A 29 4.65 -14.96 0.25
C SER A 29 5.75 -14.51 -0.72
N ARG A 30 6.74 -15.38 -0.91
CA ARG A 30 7.84 -15.07 -1.82
C ARG A 30 7.34 -14.72 -3.23
N GLY A 31 6.35 -15.44 -3.73
CA GLY A 31 5.80 -15.27 -5.07
C GLY A 31 4.54 -14.41 -5.14
N THR A 32 4.27 -13.59 -4.12
CA THR A 32 3.07 -12.76 -4.07
C THR A 32 2.92 -11.87 -5.31
N ALA A 33 1.68 -11.59 -5.69
CA ALA A 33 1.38 -10.67 -6.79
C ALA A 33 0.61 -9.47 -6.23
N VAL A 34 1.05 -8.26 -6.57
CA VAL A 34 0.46 -7.01 -6.04
C VAL A 34 0.00 -6.14 -7.19
N PHE A 35 -1.27 -5.76 -7.17
CA PHE A 35 -1.88 -4.95 -8.22
C PHE A 35 -2.07 -3.52 -7.69
N TRP A 36 -1.32 -2.57 -8.25
CA TRP A 36 -1.40 -1.15 -7.92
C TRP A 36 -2.26 -0.39 -8.92
N PRO A 37 -2.94 0.68 -8.50
CA PRO A 37 -3.65 1.56 -9.45
C PRO A 37 -2.69 2.14 -10.48
N GLY A 38 -3.14 2.20 -11.72
CA GLY A 38 -2.35 2.79 -12.81
C GLY A 38 -1.33 1.87 -13.45
N GLN A 39 -1.16 0.64 -12.93
CA GLN A 39 -0.29 -0.35 -13.53
C GLN A 39 -1.09 -1.31 -14.39
N THR A 40 -0.54 -1.71 -15.54
CA THR A 40 -1.17 -2.68 -16.44
C THR A 40 -0.85 -4.11 -16.03
N GLU A 41 0.27 -4.33 -15.35
CA GLU A 41 0.73 -5.64 -14.88
C GLU A 41 0.97 -5.58 -13.38
N PRO A 42 0.75 -6.69 -12.65
CA PRO A 42 1.06 -6.71 -11.22
C PRO A 42 2.56 -6.69 -10.96
N THR A 43 2.93 -6.20 -9.79
CA THR A 43 4.28 -6.41 -9.26
C THR A 43 4.35 -7.86 -8.78
N ARG A 44 5.32 -8.62 -9.29
CA ARG A 44 5.47 -10.03 -8.93
C ARG A 44 6.66 -10.20 -8.01
N GLY A 45 6.43 -10.93 -6.91
CA GLY A 45 7.44 -11.27 -5.95
C GLY A 45 7.54 -10.30 -4.80
N ARG A 46 7.81 -10.87 -3.62
CA ARG A 46 7.92 -10.11 -2.37
C ARG A 46 9.05 -9.09 -2.40
N ASP A 47 10.19 -9.45 -2.99
CA ASP A 47 11.35 -8.57 -3.02
C ASP A 47 11.08 -7.33 -3.88
N ASN A 48 10.41 -7.50 -5.01
CA ASN A 48 10.02 -6.38 -5.87
C ASN A 48 8.98 -5.50 -5.18
N HIS A 49 8.03 -6.11 -4.48
CA HIS A 49 7.01 -5.35 -3.73
C HIS A 49 7.65 -4.53 -2.60
N LYS A 50 8.62 -5.11 -1.89
CA LYS A 50 9.36 -4.38 -0.87
C LYS A 50 10.12 -3.21 -1.47
N ALA A 51 10.79 -3.43 -2.61
CA ALA A 51 11.56 -2.37 -3.28
C ALA A 51 10.68 -1.19 -3.70
N GLU A 52 9.52 -1.47 -4.30
CA GLU A 52 8.59 -0.40 -4.70
C GLU A 52 7.99 0.32 -3.50
N SER A 53 7.77 -0.39 -2.41
CA SER A 53 7.25 0.18 -1.17
C SER A 53 8.27 1.15 -0.55
N ILE A 54 9.54 0.78 -0.54
CA ILE A 54 10.61 1.65 -0.08
C ILE A 54 10.69 2.91 -0.95
N GLU A 55 10.54 2.77 -2.27
CA GLU A 55 10.52 3.93 -3.18
C GLU A 55 9.33 4.84 -2.88
N PHE A 56 8.17 4.28 -2.54
CA PHE A 56 7.01 5.08 -2.16
C PHE A 56 7.31 5.95 -0.93
N PHE A 57 8.01 5.39 0.06
CA PHE A 57 8.42 6.14 1.26
C PHE A 57 9.45 7.23 0.95
N LYS A 58 10.24 7.11 -0.10
CA LYS A 58 11.16 8.18 -0.49
C LYS A 58 10.40 9.41 -0.99
N THR A 59 9.30 9.20 -1.70
CA THR A 59 8.43 10.28 -2.18
C THR A 59 7.55 10.84 -1.06
N PHE A 60 6.98 9.94 -0.25
CA PHE A 60 6.04 10.27 0.82
C PHE A 60 6.52 9.70 2.15
N PRO A 61 7.58 10.30 2.76
CA PRO A 61 8.17 9.70 3.97
C PRO A 61 7.26 9.69 5.19
N ASP A 62 6.24 10.55 5.21
CA ASP A 62 5.26 10.63 6.29
C ASP A 62 3.95 9.92 5.97
N ASN A 63 3.89 9.10 4.91
CA ASN A 63 2.64 8.44 4.56
C ASN A 63 2.20 7.50 5.69
N HIS A 64 0.89 7.45 5.91
CA HIS A 64 0.32 6.77 7.05
C HIS A 64 -1.05 6.22 6.74
N LEU A 65 -1.27 4.95 7.07
CA LEU A 65 -2.56 4.27 6.99
C LEU A 65 -3.19 4.28 8.37
N ILE A 66 -4.43 4.77 8.48
CA ILE A 66 -5.15 4.80 9.76
C ILE A 66 -5.91 3.48 9.88
N ASN A 67 -5.36 2.55 10.68
CA ASN A 67 -5.84 1.18 10.79
C ASN A 67 -6.30 0.75 12.20
N HIS A 68 -6.44 1.71 13.12
CA HIS A 68 -6.92 1.47 14.47
C HIS A 68 -8.07 2.42 14.83
N PRO A 69 -9.31 2.13 14.37
CA PRO A 69 -9.73 1.03 13.51
C PRO A 69 -9.63 1.37 12.02
N TYR A 70 -9.79 0.38 11.16
CA TYR A 70 -10.11 0.60 9.77
C TYR A 70 -11.51 1.22 9.64
N LYS A 71 -11.76 1.95 8.56
CA LYS A 71 -13.11 2.45 8.25
C LYS A 71 -14.05 1.32 7.87
N VAL A 72 -13.52 0.33 7.15
CA VAL A 72 -14.24 -0.89 6.77
C VAL A 72 -13.27 -2.05 6.93
N GLU A 73 -13.74 -3.14 7.52
CA GLU A 73 -12.99 -4.40 7.54
C GLU A 73 -13.95 -5.56 7.35
N ILE A 74 -13.66 -6.37 6.33
CA ILE A 74 -14.49 -7.51 5.94
C ILE A 74 -13.55 -8.67 5.69
N ALA A 75 -13.95 -9.86 6.15
CA ALA A 75 -13.19 -11.09 5.88
C ALA A 75 -14.13 -12.21 5.51
N GLN A 76 -13.74 -12.99 4.53
CA GLN A 76 -14.48 -14.18 4.11
C GLN A 76 -13.52 -15.17 3.48
N GLY A 77 -13.48 -16.40 4.02
CA GLY A 77 -12.56 -17.43 3.54
C GLY A 77 -11.10 -16.96 3.64
N GLU A 78 -10.37 -17.04 2.54
CA GLU A 78 -8.98 -16.61 2.47
C GLU A 78 -8.83 -15.09 2.26
N TRP A 79 -9.92 -14.36 2.08
CA TRP A 79 -9.89 -12.97 1.64
C TRP A 79 -10.16 -11.99 2.76
N THR A 80 -9.43 -10.89 2.76
CA THR A 80 -9.70 -9.71 3.58
C THR A 80 -9.90 -8.50 2.68
N CYS A 81 -10.75 -7.58 3.14
CA CYS A 81 -10.95 -6.28 2.49
C CYS A 81 -10.95 -5.22 3.57
N THR A 82 -10.03 -4.28 3.48
CA THR A 82 -9.91 -3.20 4.46
C THR A 82 -9.90 -1.86 3.75
N VAL A 83 -10.51 -0.85 4.38
CA VAL A 83 -10.47 0.53 3.90
C VAL A 83 -9.90 1.39 5.03
N ALA A 84 -8.86 2.13 4.73
CA ALA A 84 -8.20 3.02 5.68
C ALA A 84 -8.08 4.42 5.09
N ASP A 85 -8.18 5.46 5.93
CA ASP A 85 -7.72 6.78 5.52
C ASP A 85 -6.21 6.72 5.32
N PHE A 86 -5.75 7.34 4.26
CA PHE A 86 -4.34 7.32 3.87
C PHE A 86 -3.91 8.75 3.60
N THR A 87 -2.86 9.18 4.28
CA THR A 87 -2.36 10.56 4.19
C THR A 87 -0.87 10.55 3.92
N GLY A 88 -0.38 11.65 3.37
CA GLY A 88 1.04 11.82 3.14
C GLY A 88 1.36 13.17 2.55
N THR A 89 2.65 13.49 2.47
CA THR A 89 3.17 14.74 1.90
C THR A 89 4.26 14.41 0.89
N MET A 90 4.19 15.01 -0.29
CA MET A 90 5.22 14.81 -1.33
C MET A 90 6.48 15.59 -0.96
N ARG A 91 7.36 14.96 -0.20
CA ARG A 91 8.62 15.56 0.25
C ARG A 91 9.83 15.10 -0.55
N GLY A 92 9.68 14.03 -1.34
CA GLY A 92 10.72 13.52 -2.21
C GLY A 92 10.31 13.56 -3.68
N PRO A 93 11.25 13.34 -4.60
CA PRO A 93 10.93 13.36 -6.01
C PRO A 93 10.10 12.15 -6.42
N MET A 94 9.36 12.28 -7.51
CA MET A 94 8.53 11.22 -8.07
C MET A 94 8.84 11.06 -9.56
N LYS A 95 8.92 9.83 -10.02
CA LYS A 95 9.11 9.57 -11.44
C LYS A 95 7.78 9.76 -12.18
N GLY A 96 7.77 10.65 -13.17
CA GLY A 96 6.60 10.89 -14.01
C GLY A 96 6.42 9.82 -15.08
N SER A 97 5.27 9.88 -15.77
CA SER A 97 4.93 8.93 -16.84
C SER A 97 5.89 9.00 -18.02
N ASP A 98 6.55 10.14 -18.23
CA ASP A 98 7.55 10.36 -19.28
C ASP A 98 8.96 9.92 -18.85
N GLY A 99 9.09 9.33 -17.67
CA GLY A 99 10.39 8.90 -17.12
C GLY A 99 11.19 9.99 -16.44
N LYS A 100 10.76 11.24 -16.51
CA LYS A 100 11.45 12.37 -15.87
C LYS A 100 11.05 12.47 -14.41
N MET A 101 11.98 12.94 -13.58
CA MET A 101 11.70 13.14 -12.16
C MET A 101 10.94 14.43 -11.94
N ILE A 102 9.87 14.35 -11.15
CA ILE A 102 9.07 15.50 -10.73
C ILE A 102 9.62 15.95 -9.39
N VAL A 103 9.93 17.25 -9.25
CA VAL A 103 10.45 17.80 -8.00
C VAL A 103 9.34 17.78 -6.91
N PRO A 104 9.71 17.65 -5.63
CA PRO A 104 8.74 17.65 -4.54
C PRO A 104 7.92 18.94 -4.50
N THR A 105 6.60 18.79 -4.34
CA THR A 105 5.70 19.94 -4.22
C THR A 105 5.46 20.35 -2.79
N ASN A 106 5.78 19.48 -1.83
CA ASN A 106 5.49 19.64 -0.40
C ASN A 106 3.98 19.77 -0.10
N LYS A 107 3.14 19.31 -1.02
CA LYS A 107 1.69 19.28 -0.83
C LYS A 107 1.24 17.95 -0.27
N LYS A 108 0.14 17.98 0.46
CA LYS A 108 -0.42 16.81 1.14
C LYS A 108 -1.53 16.17 0.33
N PHE A 109 -1.70 14.84 0.55
CA PHE A 109 -2.87 14.12 0.06
C PHE A 109 -3.60 13.46 1.22
N HIS A 110 -4.90 13.25 1.02
CA HIS A 110 -5.75 12.47 1.92
C HIS A 110 -6.76 11.74 1.04
N ILE A 111 -6.66 10.43 1.01
CA ILE A 111 -7.53 9.55 0.21
C ILE A 111 -7.93 8.36 1.07
N GLU A 112 -8.83 7.53 0.54
CA GLU A 112 -9.13 6.22 1.10
C GLU A 112 -8.33 5.17 0.35
N PHE A 113 -7.75 4.23 1.10
CA PHE A 113 -6.94 3.15 0.57
C PHE A 113 -7.63 1.82 0.87
N CYS A 114 -7.97 1.08 -0.18
CA CYS A 114 -8.64 -0.21 -0.05
C CYS A 114 -7.68 -1.32 -0.43
N THR A 115 -7.47 -2.27 0.49
CA THR A 115 -6.64 -3.46 0.24
C THR A 115 -7.52 -4.69 0.21
N VAL A 116 -7.51 -5.42 -0.90
CA VAL A 116 -8.15 -6.72 -1.04
C VAL A 116 -7.04 -7.76 -1.13
N ALA A 117 -6.94 -8.62 -0.12
CA ALA A 117 -5.82 -9.55 -0.01
C ALA A 117 -6.30 -10.99 0.17
N ARG A 118 -5.64 -11.92 -0.51
CA ARG A 118 -5.84 -13.35 -0.32
C ARG A 118 -4.67 -13.93 0.48
N TRP A 119 -5.01 -14.66 1.53
CA TRP A 119 -4.06 -15.17 2.50
C TRP A 119 -3.96 -16.69 2.44
N LYS A 120 -2.74 -17.23 2.60
CA LYS A 120 -2.48 -18.65 2.80
C LYS A 120 -1.38 -18.81 3.82
N ASN A 121 -1.64 -19.57 4.87
CA ASN A 121 -0.64 -19.88 5.92
C ASN A 121 -0.01 -18.61 6.52
N GLY A 122 -0.80 -17.57 6.73
CA GLY A 122 -0.32 -16.34 7.35
C GLY A 122 0.42 -15.40 6.41
N GLU A 123 0.40 -15.66 5.11
CA GLU A 123 1.07 -14.85 4.10
C GLU A 123 0.09 -14.44 2.99
N ILE A 124 0.27 -13.23 2.48
CA ILE A 124 -0.50 -12.75 1.33
C ILE A 124 0.09 -13.37 0.06
N VAL A 125 -0.75 -14.06 -0.71
CA VAL A 125 -0.35 -14.63 -1.99
C VAL A 125 -0.79 -13.75 -3.17
N GLU A 126 -1.75 -12.87 -2.93
CA GLU A 126 -2.26 -11.94 -3.94
C GLU A 126 -2.90 -10.77 -3.23
N GLU A 127 -2.61 -9.55 -3.66
CA GLU A 127 -3.31 -8.38 -3.13
C GLU A 127 -3.59 -7.36 -4.23
N LYS A 128 -4.72 -6.70 -4.09
CA LYS A 128 -5.18 -5.64 -4.99
C LYS A 128 -5.35 -4.38 -4.18
N LEU A 129 -4.68 -3.33 -4.62
CA LEU A 129 -4.70 -2.04 -3.96
C LEU A 129 -5.54 -1.08 -4.79
N PHE A 130 -6.52 -0.47 -4.16
CA PHE A 130 -7.43 0.46 -4.84
C PHE A 130 -7.44 1.79 -4.12
N TYR A 131 -7.16 2.84 -4.83
CA TYR A 131 -7.30 4.21 -4.36
C TYR A 131 -7.43 5.15 -5.54
N ASP A 132 -7.90 6.36 -5.28
CA ASP A 132 -8.07 7.38 -6.31
C ASP A 132 -6.70 7.99 -6.67
N LEU A 133 -6.02 7.37 -7.63
CA LEU A 133 -4.69 7.82 -8.07
C LEU A 133 -4.75 9.22 -8.67
N VAL A 134 -5.76 9.52 -9.50
CA VAL A 134 -5.92 10.84 -10.09
C VAL A 134 -6.14 11.88 -9.00
N GLY A 135 -6.99 11.58 -8.01
CA GLY A 135 -7.23 12.47 -6.88
C GLY A 135 -5.96 12.74 -6.09
N LEU A 136 -5.17 11.70 -5.83
CA LEU A 136 -3.89 11.85 -5.14
C LEU A 136 -2.96 12.77 -5.93
N LEU A 137 -2.80 12.52 -7.23
CA LEU A 137 -1.89 13.31 -8.08
C LEU A 137 -2.33 14.77 -8.17
N LYS A 138 -3.64 15.03 -8.21
CA LYS A 138 -4.17 16.39 -8.18
C LYS A 138 -3.90 17.08 -6.86
N GLN A 139 -4.10 16.36 -5.74
CA GLN A 139 -3.88 16.93 -4.41
C GLN A 139 -2.42 17.34 -4.20
N ILE A 140 -1.47 16.55 -4.69
CA ILE A 140 -0.05 16.89 -4.56
C ILE A 140 0.46 17.83 -5.65
N GLY A 141 -0.41 18.21 -6.59
CA GLY A 141 -0.12 19.25 -7.57
C GLY A 141 0.74 18.82 -8.76
N VAL A 142 0.77 17.51 -9.07
CA VAL A 142 1.52 17.00 -10.23
C VAL A 142 0.61 16.63 -11.41
N MET A 143 -0.67 16.92 -11.28
CA MET A 143 -1.64 16.70 -12.34
C MET A 143 -2.71 17.80 -12.34
#